data_5c4024378488fb3ed0caef939bda0d13
#
_entry.id   5c4024378488fb3ed0caef939bda0d13
#
_cell.length_a   1.000
_cell.length_b   1.000
_cell.length_c   1.000
_cell.angle_alpha   90.00
_cell.angle_beta   90.00
_cell.angle_gamma   90.00
#
_symmetry.space_group_name_H-M   'P 1'
#
loop_
_entity.id
_entity.type
_entity.pdbx_description
1 polymer ?
#
loop_
_entity_poly.entity_id
_entity_poly.type
_entity_poly.pdbx_seq_one_letter_code
_entity_poly.pdbx_strand_id
1 'polypeptide(L)'
;MSDPAASAPVSPAEHTSSSNNRGSGPADQAVAMDRMYRLTRHIYDLTRRYYLLGRDRLLDKVITSPTTATLEVGCGTARNLIKLADRREPGLLYGLDASHEMLETAARKSAQAEIKRPGGGQIVLRQGLAEQLDAQRMFGRNEPFDTILFSYCLSMIPTWPGAIDAAMANLRPGGTLLIVDFWDQRELPTFFAAALKRWLSVFHVHYRPEVHEALVELGRSGRGDVTFVSVAKRYAYIATIRKQ
;
A
#
# COMPACT_ATOMS: atom_id res chain seq x y z
N MET A 1 -1.26 39.24 -74.59
CA MET A 1 -0.84 38.05 -75.38
C MET A 1 -0.27 37.05 -74.39
N SER A 2 -1.03 35.95 -74.29
CA SER A 2 -0.59 34.58 -74.06
C SER A 2 -0.10 34.18 -72.67
N ASP A 3 -0.98 33.58 -71.93
CA ASP A 3 -0.85 32.40 -71.06
C ASP A 3 -0.10 31.23 -71.75
N PRO A 4 0.37 30.13 -71.12
CA PRO A 4 -0.25 29.41 -69.99
C PRO A 4 0.72 28.73 -68.96
N ALA A 5 0.10 28.43 -67.84
CA ALA A 5 0.13 27.21 -67.02
C ALA A 5 1.28 26.18 -67.05
N ALA A 6 1.76 25.83 -65.84
CA ALA A 6 2.08 24.42 -65.50
C ALA A 6 1.91 24.18 -63.98
N SER A 7 1.02 23.30 -63.69
CA SER A 7 0.70 22.75 -62.36
C SER A 7 1.81 21.76 -61.90
N ALA A 8 2.26 21.85 -60.65
CA ALA A 8 3.04 20.82 -59.98
C ALA A 8 2.23 20.15 -58.87
N PRO A 9 2.45 18.86 -58.58
CA PRO A 9 1.59 18.06 -57.73
C PRO A 9 1.89 18.22 -56.23
N VAL A 10 0.83 18.15 -55.47
CA VAL A 10 0.82 18.17 -54.01
C VAL A 10 1.30 16.84 -53.48
N SER A 11 2.31 16.84 -52.59
CA SER A 11 2.81 15.68 -51.85
C SER A 11 1.93 15.49 -50.60
N PRO A 12 1.60 14.27 -50.19
CA PRO A 12 0.73 14.06 -49.01
C PRO A 12 1.46 14.24 -47.70
N ALA A 13 0.76 14.85 -46.76
CA ALA A 13 1.20 15.16 -45.43
C ALA A 13 1.52 13.88 -44.62
N GLU A 14 2.64 13.93 -43.93
CA GLU A 14 3.06 12.96 -42.92
C GLU A 14 2.10 13.00 -41.71
N HIS A 15 1.50 11.85 -41.42
CA HIS A 15 0.77 11.63 -40.20
C HIS A 15 1.77 11.46 -39.04
N THR A 16 1.94 12.51 -38.24
CA THR A 16 2.54 12.39 -36.93
C THR A 16 1.56 11.68 -36.01
N SER A 17 1.88 10.44 -35.67
CA SER A 17 1.18 9.67 -34.63
C SER A 17 1.50 10.27 -33.25
N SER A 18 0.60 11.09 -32.75
CA SER A 18 0.57 11.52 -31.35
C SER A 18 0.25 10.30 -30.48
N SER A 19 1.24 9.77 -29.78
CA SER A 19 1.05 8.76 -28.74
C SER A 19 0.30 9.38 -27.57
N ASN A 20 -1.01 9.12 -27.54
CA ASN A 20 -1.88 9.46 -26.42
C ASN A 20 -1.50 8.62 -25.19
N ASN A 21 -0.61 9.10 -24.34
CA ASN A 21 -0.37 8.60 -23.01
C ASN A 21 -1.53 9.10 -22.10
N ARG A 22 -2.70 8.44 -22.18
CA ARG A 22 -3.80 8.65 -21.25
C ARG A 22 -3.41 7.97 -19.94
N GLY A 23 -3.00 8.75 -18.95
CA GLY A 23 -2.88 8.28 -17.58
C GLY A 23 -4.20 7.61 -17.17
N SER A 24 -4.15 6.36 -16.70
CA SER A 24 -5.29 5.62 -16.21
C SER A 24 -5.95 6.40 -15.05
N GLY A 25 -7.24 6.70 -15.18
CA GLY A 25 -8.02 7.37 -14.14
C GLY A 25 -8.18 6.51 -12.87
N PRO A 26 -8.63 7.10 -11.74
CA PRO A 26 -8.85 6.37 -10.49
C PRO A 26 -9.75 5.14 -10.63
N ALA A 27 -10.75 5.19 -11.49
CA ALA A 27 -11.63 4.06 -11.79
C ALA A 27 -10.89 2.94 -12.53
N ASP A 28 -9.99 3.27 -13.47
CA ASP A 28 -9.20 2.29 -14.20
C ASP A 28 -8.18 1.57 -13.29
N GLN A 29 -7.64 2.26 -12.30
CA GLN A 29 -6.75 1.67 -11.30
C GLN A 29 -7.49 0.70 -10.38
N ALA A 30 -8.69 1.04 -9.91
CA ALA A 30 -9.52 0.15 -9.09
C ALA A 30 -9.92 -1.11 -9.89
N VAL A 31 -10.33 -0.97 -11.15
CA VAL A 31 -10.68 -2.09 -12.04
C VAL A 31 -9.47 -2.97 -12.35
N ALA A 32 -8.28 -2.37 -12.55
CA ALA A 32 -7.04 -3.11 -12.79
C ALA A 32 -6.63 -3.92 -11.54
N MET A 33 -6.78 -3.34 -10.35
CA MET A 33 -6.54 -4.01 -9.07
C MET A 33 -7.51 -5.19 -8.86
N ASP A 34 -8.80 -5.00 -9.08
CA ASP A 34 -9.81 -6.06 -8.96
C ASP A 34 -9.57 -7.21 -9.96
N ARG A 35 -9.16 -6.90 -11.19
CA ARG A 35 -8.83 -7.93 -12.19
C ARG A 35 -7.58 -8.72 -11.82
N MET A 36 -6.56 -8.08 -11.28
CA MET A 36 -5.33 -8.72 -10.80
C MET A 36 -5.64 -9.66 -9.62
N TYR A 37 -6.46 -9.21 -8.66
CA TYR A 37 -6.85 -10.00 -7.51
C TYR A 37 -7.77 -11.18 -7.85
N ARG A 38 -8.63 -11.09 -8.86
CA ARG A 38 -9.50 -12.20 -9.30
C ARG A 38 -8.73 -13.42 -9.80
N LEU A 39 -7.66 -13.19 -10.57
CA LEU A 39 -6.86 -14.26 -11.18
C LEU A 39 -5.95 -15.00 -10.19
N THR A 40 -5.53 -14.33 -9.11
CA THR A 40 -4.54 -14.84 -8.16
C THR A 40 -5.11 -15.18 -6.77
N ARG A 41 -6.40 -14.95 -6.56
CA ARG A 41 -7.10 -14.95 -5.26
C ARG A 41 -6.83 -16.20 -4.39
N HIS A 42 -6.94 -17.39 -4.92
CA HIS A 42 -6.82 -18.61 -4.11
C HIS A 42 -5.36 -19.00 -3.80
N ILE A 43 -4.44 -18.75 -4.73
CA ILE A 43 -3.00 -19.01 -4.53
C ILE A 43 -2.40 -17.88 -3.69
N TYR A 44 -2.84 -16.66 -3.89
CA TYR A 44 -2.35 -15.46 -3.23
C TYR A 44 -2.59 -15.47 -1.71
N ASP A 45 -3.80 -15.83 -1.25
CA ASP A 45 -4.12 -15.86 0.19
C ASP A 45 -3.36 -16.98 0.94
N LEU A 46 -3.18 -18.14 0.32
CA LEU A 46 -2.48 -19.27 0.95
C LEU A 46 -0.96 -19.03 1.03
N THR A 47 -0.38 -18.48 -0.03
CA THR A 47 1.07 -18.24 -0.10
C THR A 47 1.50 -17.02 0.72
N ARG A 48 0.67 -15.98 0.83
CA ARG A 48 0.95 -14.76 1.61
C ARG A 48 1.37 -15.03 3.06
N ARG A 49 0.86 -16.08 3.66
CA ARG A 49 1.19 -16.45 5.04
C ARG A 49 2.68 -16.78 5.21
N TYR A 50 3.30 -17.35 4.19
CA TYR A 50 4.65 -17.92 4.28
C TYR A 50 5.74 -16.96 3.83
N TYR A 51 5.45 -16.00 2.93
CA TYR A 51 6.49 -15.13 2.40
C TYR A 51 6.43 -13.67 2.86
N LEU A 52 5.34 -13.20 3.48
CA LEU A 52 5.27 -11.84 4.02
C LEU A 52 5.87 -11.80 5.44
N LEU A 53 7.20 -11.92 5.50
CA LEU A 53 7.95 -11.95 6.74
C LEU A 53 7.92 -10.59 7.46
N GLY A 54 8.01 -10.58 8.78
CA GLY A 54 8.09 -9.35 9.57
C GLY A 54 6.76 -8.68 9.90
N ARG A 55 5.62 -9.14 9.34
CA ARG A 55 4.31 -8.56 9.67
C ARG A 55 3.98 -8.60 11.14
N ASP A 56 4.23 -9.72 11.82
CA ASP A 56 3.96 -9.84 13.24
C ASP A 56 4.88 -8.93 14.05
N ARG A 57 6.18 -8.83 13.69
CA ARG A 57 7.11 -7.86 14.28
C ARG A 57 6.71 -6.40 14.04
N LEU A 58 6.06 -6.09 12.91
CA LEU A 58 5.47 -4.78 12.66
C LEU A 58 4.34 -4.51 13.66
N LEU A 59 3.43 -5.49 13.84
CA LEU A 59 2.33 -5.36 14.76
C LEU A 59 2.78 -5.20 16.22
N ASP A 60 3.90 -5.83 16.62
CA ASP A 60 4.47 -5.65 17.97
C ASP A 60 4.87 -4.19 18.26
N LYS A 61 5.09 -3.38 17.22
CA LYS A 61 5.39 -1.94 17.36
C LYS A 61 4.13 -1.06 17.49
N VAL A 62 2.95 -1.60 17.20
CA VAL A 62 1.68 -0.87 17.35
C VAL A 62 1.33 -0.78 18.82
N ILE A 63 1.29 0.44 19.34
CA ILE A 63 0.82 0.71 20.70
C ILE A 63 -0.71 0.81 20.65
N THR A 64 -1.37 -0.02 21.44
CA THR A 64 -2.83 -0.04 21.54
C THR A 64 -3.28 0.32 22.96
N SER A 65 -4.34 1.12 23.05
CA SER A 65 -5.09 1.44 24.26
C SER A 65 -6.53 1.74 23.86
N PRO A 66 -7.49 1.83 24.78
CA PRO A 66 -8.90 2.06 24.42
C PRO A 66 -9.15 3.32 23.57
N THR A 67 -8.26 4.31 23.65
CA THR A 67 -8.40 5.60 22.94
C THR A 67 -7.55 5.73 21.70
N THR A 68 -6.58 4.82 21.47
CA THR A 68 -5.70 4.90 20.31
C THR A 68 -6.42 4.47 19.04
N ALA A 69 -6.16 5.19 17.94
CA ALA A 69 -6.69 4.90 16.62
C ALA A 69 -5.57 4.40 15.69
N THR A 70 -5.74 3.20 15.18
CA THR A 70 -4.79 2.57 14.23
C THR A 70 -5.46 2.36 12.88
N LEU A 71 -4.82 2.84 11.80
CA LEU A 71 -5.25 2.62 10.43
C LEU A 71 -4.26 1.71 9.70
N GLU A 72 -4.75 0.68 9.02
CA GLU A 72 -3.98 -0.06 8.00
C GLU A 72 -4.41 0.38 6.62
N VAL A 73 -3.47 0.91 5.83
CA VAL A 73 -3.65 1.27 4.42
C VAL A 73 -3.19 0.10 3.55
N GLY A 74 -4.03 -0.30 2.58
CA GLY A 74 -3.85 -1.55 1.84
C GLY A 74 -4.13 -2.76 2.74
N CYS A 75 -5.21 -2.71 3.54
CA CYS A 75 -5.50 -3.72 4.57
C CYS A 75 -5.83 -5.12 4.01
N GLY A 76 -6.14 -5.22 2.71
CA GLY A 76 -6.49 -6.47 2.06
C GLY A 76 -7.62 -7.19 2.78
N THR A 77 -7.36 -8.42 3.21
CA THR A 77 -8.34 -9.25 3.95
C THR A 77 -8.35 -9.01 5.47
N ALA A 78 -7.82 -7.88 5.94
CA ALA A 78 -7.78 -7.41 7.33
C ALA A 78 -7.06 -8.35 8.33
N ARG A 79 -6.12 -9.20 7.87
CA ARG A 79 -5.41 -10.13 8.77
C ARG A 79 -4.71 -9.41 9.93
N ASN A 80 -4.06 -8.31 9.67
CA ASN A 80 -3.31 -7.58 10.69
C ASN A 80 -4.27 -6.89 11.66
N LEU A 81 -5.33 -6.27 11.15
CA LEU A 81 -6.37 -5.65 11.98
C LEU A 81 -7.08 -6.67 12.88
N ILE A 82 -7.39 -7.87 12.36
CA ILE A 82 -7.97 -8.96 13.15
C ILE A 82 -7.02 -9.38 14.29
N LYS A 83 -5.71 -9.46 14.03
CA LYS A 83 -4.72 -9.75 15.08
C LYS A 83 -4.61 -8.61 16.11
N LEU A 84 -4.77 -7.37 15.71
CA LEU A 84 -4.81 -6.23 16.64
C LEU A 84 -6.09 -6.25 17.45
N ALA A 85 -7.24 -6.59 16.85
CA ALA A 85 -8.53 -6.72 17.52
C ALA A 85 -8.54 -7.82 18.60
N ASP A 86 -7.67 -8.82 18.46
CA ASP A 86 -7.47 -9.90 19.44
C ASP A 86 -6.69 -9.45 20.71
N ARG A 87 -6.13 -8.24 20.74
CA ARG A 87 -5.41 -7.74 21.92
C ARG A 87 -6.37 -7.40 23.05
N ARG A 88 -5.84 -7.35 24.27
CA ARG A 88 -6.63 -7.02 25.47
C ARG A 88 -7.28 -5.62 25.37
N GLU A 89 -6.54 -4.67 24.82
CA GLU A 89 -6.97 -3.28 24.62
C GLU A 89 -6.68 -2.88 23.19
N PRO A 90 -7.49 -3.31 22.21
CA PRO A 90 -7.18 -3.16 20.80
C PRO A 90 -7.24 -1.71 20.31
N GLY A 91 -8.01 -0.83 20.97
CA GLY A 91 -8.28 0.52 20.50
C GLY A 91 -9.26 0.56 19.35
N LEU A 92 -9.23 1.67 18.60
CA LEU A 92 -10.07 1.91 17.44
C LEU A 92 -9.30 1.47 16.18
N LEU A 93 -9.83 0.51 15.43
CA LEU A 93 -9.16 -0.10 14.28
C LEU A 93 -9.86 0.25 12.98
N TYR A 94 -9.06 0.69 12.01
CA TYR A 94 -9.52 1.14 10.71
C TYR A 94 -8.74 0.46 9.58
N GLY A 95 -9.43 0.13 8.49
CA GLY A 95 -8.82 -0.45 7.29
C GLY A 95 -9.25 0.30 6.04
N LEU A 96 -8.28 0.65 5.20
CA LEU A 96 -8.49 1.22 3.88
C LEU A 96 -7.93 0.27 2.83
N ASP A 97 -8.70 -0.02 1.78
CA ASP A 97 -8.23 -0.78 0.62
C ASP A 97 -8.92 -0.30 -0.64
N ALA A 98 -8.22 -0.34 -1.77
CA ALA A 98 -8.80 0.02 -3.06
C ALA A 98 -9.74 -1.05 -3.62
N SER A 99 -9.52 -2.32 -3.24
CA SER A 99 -10.26 -3.47 -3.76
C SER A 99 -11.52 -3.74 -2.95
N HIS A 100 -12.67 -3.66 -3.60
CA HIS A 100 -13.97 -4.03 -3.02
C HIS A 100 -14.00 -5.52 -2.61
N GLU A 101 -13.47 -6.42 -3.44
CA GLU A 101 -13.45 -7.86 -3.16
C GLU A 101 -12.61 -8.21 -1.92
N MET A 102 -11.48 -7.49 -1.72
CA MET A 102 -10.67 -7.67 -0.51
C MET A 102 -11.44 -7.23 0.73
N LEU A 103 -12.16 -6.12 0.65
CA LEU A 103 -12.95 -5.59 1.76
C LEU A 103 -14.16 -6.47 2.10
N GLU A 104 -14.84 -7.06 1.11
CA GLU A 104 -15.89 -8.07 1.38
C GLU A 104 -15.31 -9.28 2.13
N THR A 105 -14.13 -9.74 1.72
CA THR A 105 -13.46 -10.85 2.40
C THR A 105 -13.01 -10.44 3.81
N ALA A 106 -12.50 -9.20 3.97
CA ALA A 106 -12.12 -8.64 5.26
C ALA A 106 -13.33 -8.57 6.21
N ALA A 107 -14.46 -8.07 5.74
CA ALA A 107 -15.69 -7.98 6.54
C ALA A 107 -16.17 -9.35 7.02
N ARG A 108 -16.19 -10.36 6.15
CA ARG A 108 -16.53 -11.75 6.53
C ARG A 108 -15.57 -12.33 7.57
N LYS A 109 -14.26 -12.16 7.38
CA LYS A 109 -13.24 -12.65 8.32
C LYS A 109 -13.33 -11.93 9.67
N SER A 110 -13.57 -10.62 9.68
CA SER A 110 -13.75 -9.83 10.90
C SER A 110 -14.98 -10.26 11.67
N ALA A 111 -16.12 -10.47 11.01
CA ALA A 111 -17.34 -10.99 11.64
C ALA A 111 -17.13 -12.40 12.21
N GLN A 112 -16.41 -13.27 11.53
CA GLN A 112 -16.07 -14.60 12.03
C GLN A 112 -15.15 -14.54 13.25
N ALA A 113 -14.22 -13.59 13.29
CA ALA A 113 -13.34 -13.39 14.44
C ALA A 113 -14.11 -12.89 15.65
N GLU A 114 -15.04 -11.95 15.46
CA GLU A 114 -15.92 -11.44 16.52
C GLU A 114 -16.81 -12.54 17.12
N ILE A 115 -17.36 -13.44 16.29
CA ILE A 115 -18.14 -14.60 16.76
C ILE A 115 -17.28 -15.54 17.63
N LYS A 116 -16.01 -15.72 17.28
CA LYS A 116 -15.07 -16.59 18.02
C LYS A 116 -14.59 -15.96 19.33
N ARG A 117 -14.51 -14.64 19.36
CA ARG A 117 -14.05 -13.84 20.50
C ARG A 117 -14.92 -12.59 20.66
N PRO A 118 -16.11 -12.73 21.27
CA PRO A 118 -16.98 -11.59 21.52
C PRO A 118 -16.28 -10.53 22.40
N GLY A 119 -16.42 -9.26 22.03
CA GLY A 119 -15.80 -8.14 22.74
C GLY A 119 -14.38 -7.82 22.30
N GLY A 120 -13.92 -8.37 21.16
CA GLY A 120 -12.73 -7.91 20.46
C GLY A 120 -12.88 -6.49 19.92
N GLY A 121 -11.78 -5.90 19.40
CA GLY A 121 -11.81 -4.56 18.82
C GLY A 121 -12.64 -4.52 17.53
N GLN A 122 -13.54 -3.54 17.45
CA GLN A 122 -14.29 -3.29 16.22
C GLN A 122 -13.39 -2.77 15.11
N ILE A 123 -13.56 -3.33 13.91
CA ILE A 123 -12.80 -2.92 12.72
C ILE A 123 -13.73 -2.17 11.76
N VAL A 124 -13.39 -0.92 11.45
CA VAL A 124 -14.10 -0.09 10.46
C VAL A 124 -13.37 -0.16 9.14
N LEU A 125 -14.02 -0.70 8.09
CA LEU A 125 -13.43 -0.85 6.76
C LEU A 125 -13.99 0.19 5.79
N ARG A 126 -13.14 0.76 4.92
CA ARG A 126 -13.54 1.69 3.85
C ARG A 126 -12.80 1.39 2.57
N GLN A 127 -13.51 1.57 1.44
CA GLN A 127 -12.91 1.52 0.12
C GLN A 127 -12.36 2.89 -0.25
N GLY A 128 -11.14 2.93 -0.79
CA GLY A 128 -10.53 4.16 -1.27
C GLY A 128 -9.08 3.99 -1.66
N LEU A 129 -8.55 4.97 -2.37
CA LEU A 129 -7.14 5.02 -2.76
C LEU A 129 -6.30 5.61 -1.62
N ALA A 130 -5.09 5.07 -1.46
CA ALA A 130 -4.18 5.43 -0.38
C ALA A 130 -3.78 6.92 -0.40
N GLU A 131 -3.54 7.46 -1.59
CA GLU A 131 -3.19 8.88 -1.82
C GLU A 131 -4.34 9.85 -1.59
N GLN A 132 -5.57 9.34 -1.48
CA GLN A 132 -6.77 10.13 -1.20
C GLN A 132 -7.21 10.02 0.27
N LEU A 133 -6.37 9.42 1.13
CA LEU A 133 -6.69 9.24 2.54
C LEU A 133 -7.05 10.58 3.20
N ASP A 134 -8.24 10.60 3.78
CA ASP A 134 -8.78 11.70 4.56
C ASP A 134 -9.60 11.10 5.72
N ALA A 135 -9.14 11.31 6.95
CA ALA A 135 -9.72 10.70 8.14
C ALA A 135 -11.18 11.10 8.35
N GLN A 136 -11.51 12.38 8.12
CA GLN A 136 -12.87 12.88 8.30
C GLN A 136 -13.79 12.37 7.20
N ARG A 137 -13.42 12.54 5.94
CA ARG A 137 -14.25 12.18 4.79
C ARG A 137 -14.50 10.68 4.71
N MET A 138 -13.47 9.85 4.97
CA MET A 138 -13.57 8.40 4.80
C MET A 138 -14.11 7.68 6.04
N PHE A 139 -13.74 8.14 7.23
CA PHE A 139 -14.03 7.44 8.49
C PHE A 139 -14.91 8.25 9.46
N GLY A 140 -15.25 9.50 9.13
CA GLY A 140 -16.00 10.40 10.04
C GLY A 140 -15.17 10.81 11.25
N ARG A 141 -13.83 10.78 11.16
CA ARG A 141 -12.92 11.10 12.25
C ARG A 141 -12.43 12.54 12.15
N ASN A 142 -12.69 13.32 13.19
CA ASN A 142 -12.12 14.66 13.32
C ASN A 142 -10.66 14.63 13.83
N GLU A 143 -10.31 13.57 14.58
CA GLU A 143 -8.98 13.39 15.15
C GLU A 143 -8.08 12.57 14.20
N PRO A 144 -6.81 12.95 14.02
CA PRO A 144 -5.84 12.17 13.28
C PRO A 144 -5.59 10.80 13.91
N PHE A 145 -4.95 9.90 13.19
CA PHE A 145 -4.57 8.58 13.70
C PHE A 145 -3.33 8.64 14.58
N ASP A 146 -3.25 7.76 15.59
CA ASP A 146 -2.06 7.53 16.41
C ASP A 146 -1.02 6.72 15.67
N THR A 147 -1.49 5.70 14.94
CA THR A 147 -0.65 4.81 14.13
C THR A 147 -1.28 4.60 12.78
N ILE A 148 -0.47 4.75 11.72
CA ILE A 148 -0.82 4.31 10.36
C ILE A 148 0.19 3.26 9.94
N LEU A 149 -0.28 2.18 9.31
CA LEU A 149 0.61 1.12 8.84
C LEU A 149 0.37 0.73 7.39
N PHE A 150 1.46 0.43 6.68
CA PHE A 150 1.50 -0.19 5.37
C PHE A 150 2.19 -1.55 5.49
N SER A 151 1.55 -2.59 4.99
CA SER A 151 2.08 -3.94 5.08
C SER A 151 2.12 -4.62 3.72
N TYR A 152 3.27 -4.55 3.04
CA TYR A 152 3.48 -5.12 1.71
C TYR A 152 2.50 -4.61 0.66
N CYS A 153 2.23 -3.30 0.66
CA CYS A 153 1.33 -2.67 -0.29
C CYS A 153 1.96 -1.49 -1.05
N LEU A 154 2.95 -0.78 -0.48
CA LEU A 154 3.59 0.35 -1.17
C LEU A 154 4.28 -0.06 -2.48
N SER A 155 4.87 -1.27 -2.52
CA SER A 155 5.46 -1.84 -3.73
C SER A 155 4.44 -2.01 -4.88
N MET A 156 3.14 -2.09 -4.57
CA MET A 156 2.05 -2.26 -5.53
C MET A 156 1.29 -0.96 -5.84
N ILE A 157 1.44 0.08 -5.03
CA ILE A 157 0.76 1.38 -5.23
C ILE A 157 1.58 2.23 -6.21
N PRO A 158 1.07 2.56 -7.41
CA PRO A 158 1.80 3.40 -8.35
C PRO A 158 2.05 4.82 -7.81
N THR A 159 1.08 5.36 -7.09
CA THR A 159 1.06 6.71 -6.48
C THR A 159 1.59 6.70 -5.04
N TRP A 160 2.52 5.78 -4.72
CA TRP A 160 3.06 5.60 -3.37
C TRP A 160 3.60 6.89 -2.71
N PRO A 161 4.19 7.87 -3.43
CA PRO A 161 4.61 9.11 -2.78
C PRO A 161 3.43 9.87 -2.18
N GLY A 162 2.34 10.01 -2.94
CA GLY A 162 1.09 10.59 -2.47
C GLY A 162 0.46 9.81 -1.31
N ALA A 163 0.59 8.46 -1.32
CA ALA A 163 0.10 7.62 -0.23
C ALA A 163 0.86 7.87 1.08
N ILE A 164 2.19 8.04 1.03
CA ILE A 164 3.01 8.39 2.19
C ILE A 164 2.66 9.80 2.69
N ASP A 165 2.54 10.77 1.78
CA ASP A 165 2.20 12.14 2.15
C ASP A 165 0.79 12.23 2.78
N ALA A 166 -0.19 11.53 2.22
CA ALA A 166 -1.54 11.45 2.78
C ALA A 166 -1.54 10.78 4.16
N ALA A 167 -0.76 9.69 4.35
CA ALA A 167 -0.60 9.06 5.65
C ALA A 167 0.02 10.02 6.67
N MET A 168 1.11 10.71 6.30
CA MET A 168 1.74 11.69 7.17
C MET A 168 0.81 12.87 7.52
N ALA A 169 -0.04 13.33 6.58
CA ALA A 169 -1.01 14.38 6.83
C ALA A 169 -2.08 13.96 7.86
N ASN A 170 -2.53 12.70 7.79
CA ASN A 170 -3.57 12.13 8.67
C ASN A 170 -3.03 11.53 9.96
N LEU A 171 -1.73 11.61 10.24
CA LEU A 171 -1.09 11.14 11.46
C LEU A 171 -0.94 12.33 12.42
N ARG A 172 -1.24 12.12 13.71
CA ARG A 172 -1.07 13.18 14.72
C ARG A 172 0.42 13.52 14.94
N PRO A 173 0.75 14.70 15.45
CA PRO A 173 2.10 14.98 15.95
C PRO A 173 2.50 13.92 17.01
N GLY A 174 3.74 13.41 16.93
CA GLY A 174 4.21 12.30 17.75
C GLY A 174 3.58 10.94 17.44
N GLY A 175 2.69 10.84 16.45
CA GLY A 175 2.15 9.58 15.93
C GLY A 175 3.18 8.79 15.13
N THR A 176 2.87 7.53 14.84
CA THR A 176 3.83 6.60 14.23
C THR A 176 3.32 6.04 12.90
N LEU A 177 4.08 6.25 11.82
CA LEU A 177 3.91 5.54 10.57
C LEU A 177 4.80 4.30 10.56
N LEU A 178 4.19 3.13 10.37
CA LEU A 178 4.86 1.82 10.33
C LEU A 178 4.76 1.23 8.93
N ILE A 179 5.89 0.79 8.38
CA ILE A 179 5.94 0.20 7.04
C ILE A 179 6.73 -1.10 7.11
N VAL A 180 6.18 -2.18 6.54
CA VAL A 180 6.95 -3.37 6.18
C VAL A 180 6.79 -3.62 4.70
N ASP A 181 7.91 -3.74 3.98
CA ASP A 181 7.91 -4.05 2.55
C ASP A 181 9.20 -4.76 2.15
N PHE A 182 9.24 -5.29 0.92
CA PHE A 182 10.40 -6.00 0.39
C PHE A 182 11.64 -5.10 0.35
N TRP A 183 12.81 -5.71 0.61
CA TRP A 183 14.10 -5.05 0.50
C TRP A 183 14.91 -5.63 -0.66
N ASP A 184 16.18 -5.23 -0.78
CA ASP A 184 17.07 -5.53 -1.90
C ASP A 184 17.64 -6.96 -1.93
N GLN A 185 17.44 -7.72 -0.86
CA GLN A 185 17.82 -9.14 -0.74
C GLN A 185 19.33 -9.40 -0.88
N ARG A 186 20.19 -8.37 -0.70
CA ARG A 186 21.64 -8.46 -0.93
C ARG A 186 22.38 -9.46 -0.03
N GLU A 187 21.80 -9.77 1.14
CA GLU A 187 22.38 -10.71 2.10
C GLU A 187 21.88 -12.15 1.93
N LEU A 188 20.97 -12.39 0.97
CA LEU A 188 20.52 -13.74 0.65
C LEU A 188 21.49 -14.41 -0.33
N PRO A 189 21.64 -15.75 -0.27
CA PRO A 189 22.38 -16.50 -1.28
C PRO A 189 21.86 -16.17 -2.69
N THR A 190 22.76 -15.97 -3.64
CA THR A 190 22.44 -15.42 -4.98
C THR A 190 21.40 -16.26 -5.73
N PHE A 191 21.48 -17.59 -5.64
CA PHE A 191 20.52 -18.50 -6.29
C PHE A 191 19.12 -18.35 -5.66
N PHE A 192 19.04 -18.19 -4.34
CA PHE A 192 17.76 -18.00 -3.63
C PHE A 192 17.17 -16.64 -3.92
N ALA A 193 17.99 -15.58 -3.92
CA ALA A 193 17.56 -14.23 -4.30
C ALA A 193 17.02 -14.17 -5.74
N ALA A 194 17.67 -14.86 -6.68
CA ALA A 194 17.22 -14.95 -8.07
C ALA A 194 15.88 -15.71 -8.20
N ALA A 195 15.74 -16.85 -7.54
CA ALA A 195 14.51 -17.63 -7.53
C ALA A 195 13.35 -16.84 -6.91
N LEU A 196 13.60 -16.14 -5.80
CA LEU A 196 12.64 -15.31 -5.12
C LEU A 196 12.19 -14.12 -5.98
N LYS A 197 13.13 -13.41 -6.62
CA LYS A 197 12.82 -12.31 -7.54
C LYS A 197 11.96 -12.78 -8.70
N ARG A 198 12.31 -13.92 -9.31
CA ARG A 198 11.50 -14.53 -10.37
C ARG A 198 10.11 -14.91 -9.88
N TRP A 199 10.00 -15.46 -8.67
CA TRP A 199 8.70 -15.80 -8.09
C TRP A 199 7.86 -14.57 -7.78
N LEU A 200 8.43 -13.52 -7.15
CA LEU A 200 7.75 -12.26 -6.87
C LEU A 200 7.30 -11.55 -8.14
N SER A 201 8.06 -11.62 -9.24
CA SER A 201 7.72 -11.00 -10.52
C SER A 201 6.43 -11.57 -11.14
N VAL A 202 6.10 -12.84 -10.87
CA VAL A 202 4.83 -13.45 -11.30
C VAL A 202 3.62 -12.74 -10.66
N PHE A 203 3.81 -12.15 -9.47
CA PHE A 203 2.78 -11.41 -8.75
C PHE A 203 2.90 -9.89 -8.94
N HIS A 204 3.69 -9.44 -9.91
CA HIS A 204 3.96 -8.02 -10.16
C HIS A 204 4.49 -7.25 -8.93
N VAL A 205 5.12 -7.98 -8.00
CA VAL A 205 5.74 -7.40 -6.80
C VAL A 205 7.21 -7.18 -7.08
N HIS A 206 7.62 -5.91 -7.04
CA HIS A 206 9.00 -5.51 -7.24
C HIS A 206 9.50 -4.70 -6.04
N TYR A 207 10.74 -4.94 -5.64
CA TYR A 207 11.42 -4.02 -4.73
C TYR A 207 11.52 -2.65 -5.40
N ARG A 208 11.08 -1.62 -4.66
CA ARG A 208 11.15 -0.22 -5.09
C ARG A 208 12.17 0.52 -4.22
N PRO A 209 13.40 0.67 -4.67
CA PRO A 209 14.43 1.41 -3.93
C PRO A 209 13.98 2.84 -3.64
N GLU A 210 13.20 3.44 -4.54
CA GLU A 210 12.71 4.80 -4.44
C GLU A 210 11.87 5.03 -3.17
N VAL A 211 11.11 4.02 -2.73
CA VAL A 211 10.35 4.10 -1.46
C VAL A 211 11.30 4.22 -0.28
N HIS A 212 12.34 3.38 -0.24
CA HIS A 212 13.33 3.44 0.84
C HIS A 212 14.09 4.78 0.86
N GLU A 213 14.49 5.27 -0.32
CA GLU A 213 15.18 6.56 -0.48
C GLU A 213 14.29 7.72 -0.02
N ALA A 214 13.01 7.74 -0.40
CA ALA A 214 12.06 8.75 0.03
C ALA A 214 11.84 8.75 1.56
N LEU A 215 11.82 7.57 2.19
CA LEU A 215 11.73 7.49 3.65
C LEU A 215 12.99 8.02 4.34
N VAL A 216 14.18 7.77 3.78
CA VAL A 216 15.43 8.36 4.28
C VAL A 216 15.39 9.89 4.15
N GLU A 217 14.90 10.41 3.01
CA GLU A 217 14.78 11.85 2.78
C GLU A 217 13.74 12.51 3.70
N LEU A 218 12.64 11.80 4.00
CA LEU A 218 11.65 12.24 4.98
C LEU A 218 12.30 12.47 6.37
N GLY A 219 13.22 11.58 6.77
CA GLY A 219 14.00 11.76 8.00
C GLY A 219 14.95 12.95 7.92
N ARG A 220 15.67 13.12 6.81
CA ARG A 220 16.60 14.24 6.61
C ARG A 220 15.90 15.59 6.57
N SER A 221 14.69 15.66 6.02
CA SER A 221 13.91 16.90 5.96
C SER A 221 13.27 17.30 7.29
N GLY A 222 13.48 16.53 8.38
CA GLY A 222 12.90 16.82 9.69
C GLY A 222 11.39 16.59 9.80
N ARG A 223 10.77 15.91 8.84
CA ARG A 223 9.32 15.61 8.88
C ARG A 223 9.00 14.46 9.85
N GLY A 224 10.01 13.70 10.28
CA GLY A 224 9.87 12.61 11.24
C GLY A 224 11.19 11.91 11.54
N ASP A 225 11.26 11.25 12.67
CA ASP A 225 12.40 10.41 13.03
C ASP A 225 12.23 9.03 12.40
N VAL A 226 13.15 8.66 11.51
CA VAL A 226 13.06 7.43 10.70
C VAL A 226 14.07 6.40 11.17
N THR A 227 13.61 5.19 11.45
CA THR A 227 14.46 4.04 11.78
C THR A 227 14.12 2.85 10.91
N PHE A 228 15.12 2.05 10.53
CA PHE A 228 14.97 0.84 9.74
C PHE A 228 15.48 -0.38 10.49
N VAL A 229 14.73 -1.49 10.37
CA VAL A 229 15.13 -2.80 10.88
C VAL A 229 15.10 -3.81 9.74
N SER A 230 16.22 -4.52 9.56
CA SER A 230 16.30 -5.62 8.59
C SER A 230 15.51 -6.83 9.06
N VAL A 231 14.80 -7.45 8.14
CA VAL A 231 14.07 -8.69 8.32
C VAL A 231 14.65 -9.76 7.41
N ALA A 232 15.05 -10.91 7.98
CA ALA A 232 15.49 -12.08 7.27
C ALA A 232 16.55 -11.78 6.18
N LYS A 233 17.71 -11.24 6.58
CA LYS A 233 18.83 -10.95 5.67
C LYS A 233 18.42 -10.04 4.51
N ARG A 234 17.85 -8.89 4.84
CA ARG A 234 17.38 -7.90 3.86
C ARG A 234 16.33 -8.43 2.88
N TYR A 235 15.59 -9.49 3.28
CA TYR A 235 14.40 -9.93 2.56
C TYR A 235 13.33 -8.84 2.55
N ALA A 236 13.09 -8.24 3.73
CA ALA A 236 12.22 -7.10 3.93
C ALA A 236 12.85 -6.11 4.91
N TYR A 237 12.30 -4.91 4.96
CA TYR A 237 12.61 -3.94 6.00
C TYR A 237 11.34 -3.61 6.80
N ILE A 238 11.53 -3.21 8.05
CA ILE A 238 10.52 -2.50 8.83
C ILE A 238 11.04 -1.08 9.03
N ALA A 239 10.30 -0.09 8.50
CA ALA A 239 10.52 1.31 8.79
C ALA A 239 9.54 1.78 9.86
N THR A 240 10.07 2.55 10.81
CA THR A 240 9.28 3.25 11.83
C THR A 240 9.56 4.72 11.69
N ILE A 241 8.53 5.50 11.44
CA ILE A 241 8.61 6.95 11.27
C ILE A 241 7.77 7.59 12.37
N ARG A 242 8.39 8.34 13.27
CA ARG A 242 7.70 9.13 14.28
C ARG A 242 7.55 10.56 13.78
N LYS A 243 6.30 10.98 13.54
CA LYS A 243 6.00 12.34 13.05
C LYS A 243 6.42 13.38 14.09
N GLN A 244 7.11 14.41 13.64
CA GLN A 244 7.42 15.58 14.46
C GLN A 244 6.27 16.56 14.47
#